data_f59ef697db8f3a678809d9c8ea81a139
#
_entry.id   f59ef697db8f3a678809d9c8ea81a139
#
_cell.length_a   1.000
_cell.length_b   1.000
_cell.length_c   1.000
_cell.angle_alpha   90.00
_cell.angle_beta   90.00
_cell.angle_gamma   90.00
#
_symmetry.space_group_name_H-M   'P 1'
#
loop_
_entity.id
_entity.type
_entity.pdbx_description
1 polymer ?
#
loop_
_entity_poly.entity_id
_entity_poly.type
_entity_poly.pdbx_seq_one_letter_code
_entity_poly.pdbx_strand_id
1 'polypeptide(L)'
;MLVKAAVPQQFRMRILPDIKSLIFGNGREVHYIGGTEVLPPPLEGTRESEMIQRLGTENDEEAKKALIEHNLRLVVYIAKKFDNTGVGVEDLISIGTIGLIKAINTYDPGKKIKLATYASRCIENEILMYLRRNSKTKLEVSIDEPLNVDWDGNELLLSDILGTEEDTIYRDLENEVERKLLVRALDKLSSREKLIV
;
A
#
# COMPACT_ATOMS: atom_id res chain seq x y z
N MET A 1 54.25 -19.61 0.86
CA MET A 1 53.64 -18.81 -0.22
C MET A 1 52.22 -18.44 0.20
N LEU A 2 52.08 -17.24 0.83
CA LEU A 2 50.84 -16.80 1.40
C LEU A 2 50.11 -15.90 0.37
N VAL A 3 48.99 -16.41 -0.13
CA VAL A 3 48.12 -15.65 -1.02
C VAL A 3 47.32 -14.66 -0.17
N LYS A 4 47.62 -13.39 -0.26
CA LYS A 4 46.81 -12.28 0.28
C LYS A 4 45.58 -12.14 -0.63
N ALA A 5 44.43 -12.54 -0.13
CA ALA A 5 43.16 -12.18 -0.73
C ALA A 5 42.90 -10.67 -0.50
N ALA A 6 42.88 -9.91 -1.60
CA ALA A 6 42.53 -8.50 -1.58
C ALA A 6 41.03 -8.36 -1.33
N VAL A 7 40.66 -7.81 -0.18
CA VAL A 7 39.29 -7.37 0.11
C VAL A 7 39.03 -6.07 -0.65
N PRO A 8 37.99 -5.96 -1.50
CA PRO A 8 37.69 -4.72 -2.17
C PRO A 8 37.16 -3.70 -1.15
N GLN A 9 37.98 -2.70 -0.84
CA GLN A 9 37.59 -1.49 -0.13
C GLN A 9 36.69 -0.64 -1.03
N GLN A 10 35.40 -0.82 -0.95
CA GLN A 10 34.44 0.22 -1.32
C GLN A 10 33.10 0.02 -0.61
N PHE A 11 33.10 -0.11 0.70
CA PHE A 11 31.97 0.37 1.51
C PHE A 11 32.17 1.87 1.75
N ARG A 12 31.88 2.68 0.77
CA ARG A 12 31.61 4.09 1.02
C ARG A 12 30.26 4.15 1.75
N MET A 13 30.31 4.23 3.08
CA MET A 13 29.21 4.80 3.84
C MET A 13 28.91 6.17 3.20
N ARG A 14 27.82 6.28 2.46
CA ARG A 14 27.27 7.58 2.11
C ARG A 14 26.87 8.21 3.42
N ILE A 15 27.71 9.07 3.93
CA ILE A 15 27.38 10.05 4.97
C ILE A 15 26.14 10.75 4.42
N LEU A 16 25.01 10.57 5.09
CA LEU A 16 23.77 11.26 4.74
C LEU A 16 24.10 12.75 4.70
N PRO A 17 23.87 13.45 3.58
CA PRO A 17 24.06 14.88 3.55
C PRO A 17 23.20 15.49 4.65
N ASP A 18 23.73 16.47 5.35
CA ASP A 18 23.12 17.12 6.48
C ASP A 18 21.64 17.45 6.15
N ILE A 19 20.71 16.83 6.88
CA ILE A 19 19.26 16.99 6.66
C ILE A 19 18.86 18.47 6.65
N LYS A 20 19.60 19.31 7.38
CA LYS A 20 19.41 20.77 7.39
C LYS A 20 19.67 21.39 6.02
N SER A 21 20.71 20.95 5.28
CA SER A 21 21.02 21.50 3.95
C SER A 21 20.04 21.06 2.88
N LEU A 22 19.37 19.92 3.05
CA LEU A 22 18.35 19.41 2.14
C LEU A 22 16.96 20.00 2.40
N ILE A 23 16.64 20.32 3.66
CA ILE A 23 15.37 20.92 4.04
C ILE A 23 15.42 22.45 3.93
N PHE A 24 16.59 23.08 4.22
CA PHE A 24 16.77 24.52 4.24
C PHE A 24 17.71 25.06 3.14
N GLY A 25 18.27 24.19 2.29
CA GLY A 25 19.23 24.57 1.26
C GLY A 25 18.56 25.20 0.04
N ASN A 26 18.83 26.48 -0.14
CA ASN A 26 18.74 27.27 -1.37
C ASN A 26 17.78 26.75 -2.45
N GLY A 27 16.54 27.29 -2.46
CA GLY A 27 15.82 27.56 -3.71
C GLY A 27 15.57 26.41 -4.70
N ARG A 28 15.82 25.15 -4.33
CA ARG A 28 15.44 24.02 -5.18
C ARG A 28 13.94 23.78 -5.03
N GLU A 29 13.24 24.15 -6.05
CA GLU A 29 11.82 23.87 -6.19
C GLU A 29 11.62 22.35 -6.15
N VAL A 30 10.77 21.89 -5.24
CA VAL A 30 10.36 20.49 -5.18
C VAL A 30 8.95 20.42 -5.78
N HIS A 31 8.88 19.93 -7.00
CA HIS A 31 7.60 19.70 -7.66
C HIS A 31 6.97 18.40 -7.16
N TYR A 32 5.64 18.40 -7.05
CA TYR A 32 4.90 17.16 -6.90
C TYR A 32 5.05 16.35 -8.19
N ILE A 33 5.32 15.07 -8.06
CA ILE A 33 5.49 14.18 -9.22
C ILE A 33 4.16 14.17 -10.00
N GLY A 34 4.17 14.71 -11.23
CA GLY A 34 2.99 14.82 -12.09
C GLY A 34 2.22 16.14 -12.02
N GLY A 35 2.57 17.08 -11.14
CA GLY A 35 1.94 18.41 -11.06
C GLY A 35 2.89 19.54 -11.47
N THR A 36 2.32 20.61 -12.01
CA THR A 36 3.04 21.86 -12.32
C THR A 36 3.19 22.76 -11.08
N GLU A 37 2.50 22.44 -9.99
CA GLU A 37 2.51 23.22 -8.77
C GLU A 37 3.71 22.88 -7.89
N VAL A 38 4.38 23.91 -7.44
CA VAL A 38 5.52 23.80 -6.50
C VAL A 38 4.98 23.65 -5.08
N LEU A 39 5.46 22.63 -4.37
CA LEU A 39 5.10 22.46 -2.97
C LEU A 39 5.54 23.65 -2.12
N PRO A 40 4.71 24.13 -1.19
CA PRO A 40 5.04 25.26 -0.34
C PRO A 40 6.34 25.04 0.45
N PRO A 41 7.11 26.10 0.69
CA PRO A 41 8.32 26.02 1.48
C PRO A 41 7.98 25.66 2.94
N PRO A 42 8.94 25.05 3.68
CA PRO A 42 8.73 24.76 5.10
C PRO A 42 8.49 26.04 5.91
N LEU A 43 7.70 25.96 6.96
CA LEU A 43 7.44 27.07 7.87
C LEU A 43 8.73 27.50 8.59
N GLU A 44 8.88 28.80 8.78
CA GLU A 44 9.90 29.33 9.67
C GLU A 44 9.64 28.90 11.13
N GLY A 45 10.71 28.65 11.89
CA GLY A 45 10.59 28.06 13.23
C GLY A 45 9.70 28.80 14.21
N THR A 46 9.57 30.15 14.08
CA THR A 46 8.64 30.97 14.88
C THR A 46 7.19 30.69 14.52
N ARG A 47 6.87 30.65 13.23
CA ARG A 47 5.52 30.34 12.73
C ARG A 47 5.13 28.89 13.00
N GLU A 48 6.07 27.95 12.86
CA GLU A 48 5.84 26.55 13.22
C GLU A 48 5.44 26.42 14.69
N SER A 49 6.16 27.11 15.58
CA SER A 49 5.87 27.09 17.02
C SER A 49 4.49 27.70 17.36
N GLU A 50 4.11 28.77 16.68
CA GLU A 50 2.78 29.39 16.83
C GLU A 50 1.67 28.44 16.38
N MET A 51 1.83 27.77 15.24
CA MET A 51 0.85 26.79 14.74
C MET A 51 0.72 25.59 15.67
N ILE A 52 1.85 25.12 16.22
CA ILE A 52 1.87 24.03 17.20
C ILE A 52 1.15 24.42 18.50
N GLN A 53 1.26 25.67 18.97
CA GLN A 53 0.55 26.14 20.15
C GLN A 53 -0.97 26.28 19.92
N ARG A 54 -1.40 26.46 18.69
CA ARG A 54 -2.82 26.50 18.30
C ARG A 54 -3.46 25.12 18.20
N LEU A 55 -2.67 24.04 18.17
CA LEU A 55 -3.20 22.70 18.18
C LEU A 55 -3.98 22.45 19.48
N GLY A 56 -5.23 22.00 19.34
CA GLY A 56 -6.13 21.79 20.48
C GLY A 56 -6.93 23.02 20.92
N THR A 57 -6.87 24.15 20.19
CA THR A 57 -7.70 25.33 20.39
C THR A 57 -8.81 25.46 19.34
N GLU A 58 -9.67 26.47 19.40
CA GLU A 58 -10.79 26.66 18.47
C GLU A 58 -10.38 26.76 16.98
N ASN A 59 -9.12 27.12 16.67
CA ASN A 59 -8.57 27.24 15.33
C ASN A 59 -7.64 26.05 14.96
N ASP A 60 -7.89 24.89 15.51
CA ASP A 60 -7.08 23.67 15.34
C ASP A 60 -7.01 23.21 13.88
N GLU A 61 -8.12 23.26 13.15
CA GLU A 61 -8.18 22.78 11.76
C GLU A 61 -7.33 23.60 10.79
N GLU A 62 -7.31 24.94 10.92
CA GLU A 62 -6.46 25.79 10.10
C GLU A 62 -4.98 25.58 10.41
N ALA A 63 -4.63 25.42 11.69
CA ALA A 63 -3.27 25.14 12.10
C ALA A 63 -2.81 23.76 11.59
N LYS A 64 -3.63 22.73 11.68
CA LYS A 64 -3.36 21.40 11.13
C LYS A 64 -3.14 21.43 9.62
N LYS A 65 -4.04 22.10 8.88
CA LYS A 65 -3.94 22.26 7.44
C LYS A 65 -2.61 22.90 7.03
N ALA A 66 -2.26 24.03 7.67
CA ALA A 66 -1.00 24.72 7.39
C ALA A 66 0.21 23.84 7.72
N LEU A 67 0.21 23.12 8.85
CA LEU A 67 1.27 22.20 9.22
C LEU A 67 1.40 21.03 8.24
N ILE A 68 0.30 20.52 7.70
CA ILE A 68 0.33 19.45 6.68
C ILE A 68 0.92 19.99 5.39
N GLU A 69 0.41 21.07 4.84
CA GLU A 69 0.81 21.64 3.56
C GLU A 69 2.31 21.96 3.51
N HIS A 70 2.82 22.59 4.55
CA HIS A 70 4.22 23.01 4.64
C HIS A 70 5.20 21.86 4.95
N ASN A 71 4.69 20.67 5.36
CA ASN A 71 5.51 19.48 5.62
C ASN A 71 5.39 18.40 4.54
N LEU A 72 4.66 18.61 3.44
CA LEU A 72 4.56 17.66 2.33
C LEU A 72 5.93 17.36 1.70
N ARG A 73 6.83 18.32 1.65
CA ARG A 73 8.22 18.11 1.17
C ARG A 73 8.95 17.04 1.96
N LEU A 74 8.70 16.96 3.28
CA LEU A 74 9.27 15.92 4.13
C LEU A 74 8.72 14.53 3.74
N VAL A 75 7.43 14.43 3.41
CA VAL A 75 6.82 13.18 2.93
C VAL A 75 7.49 12.70 1.65
N VAL A 76 7.62 13.60 0.64
CA VAL A 76 8.28 13.28 -0.63
C VAL A 76 9.73 12.81 -0.40
N TYR A 77 10.46 13.47 0.48
CA TYR A 77 11.83 13.08 0.81
C TYR A 77 11.92 11.67 1.41
N ILE A 78 11.00 11.35 2.32
CA ILE A 78 10.96 10.02 2.96
C ILE A 78 10.49 8.96 1.96
N ALA A 79 9.44 9.22 1.18
CA ALA A 79 8.92 8.29 0.18
C ALA A 79 9.99 7.87 -0.84
N LYS A 80 10.83 8.80 -1.30
CA LYS A 80 11.95 8.51 -2.20
C LYS A 80 12.97 7.52 -1.63
N LYS A 81 13.08 7.34 -0.32
CA LYS A 81 13.96 6.33 0.27
C LYS A 81 13.44 4.91 0.04
N PHE A 82 12.15 4.76 -0.22
CA PHE A 82 11.47 3.49 -0.41
C PHE A 82 11.20 3.17 -1.89
N ASP A 83 11.76 3.93 -2.82
CA ASP A 83 11.58 3.74 -4.27
C ASP A 83 11.93 2.32 -4.76
N ASN A 84 12.90 1.67 -4.11
CA ASN A 84 13.36 0.32 -4.47
C ASN A 84 12.41 -0.82 -4.00
N THR A 85 11.24 -0.51 -3.47
CA THR A 85 10.31 -1.52 -2.92
C THR A 85 9.37 -2.14 -3.94
N GLY A 86 9.35 -1.60 -5.17
CA GLY A 86 8.45 -2.03 -6.24
C GLY A 86 7.04 -1.42 -6.18
N VAL A 87 6.82 -0.49 -5.24
CA VAL A 87 5.60 0.32 -5.17
C VAL A 87 5.86 1.68 -5.80
N GLY A 88 4.90 2.22 -6.54
CA GLY A 88 5.00 3.53 -7.18
C GLY A 88 5.30 4.63 -6.15
N VAL A 89 6.16 5.58 -6.51
CA VAL A 89 6.54 6.69 -5.61
C VAL A 89 5.32 7.53 -5.22
N GLU A 90 4.35 7.68 -6.13
CA GLU A 90 3.10 8.43 -5.90
C GLU A 90 2.24 7.77 -4.82
N ASP A 91 2.15 6.43 -4.84
CA ASP A 91 1.45 5.66 -3.82
C ASP A 91 2.14 5.80 -2.47
N LEU A 92 3.48 5.72 -2.45
CA LEU A 92 4.28 5.91 -1.24
C LEU A 92 4.11 7.31 -0.65
N ILE A 93 4.00 8.35 -1.50
CA ILE A 93 3.72 9.73 -1.07
C ILE A 93 2.32 9.82 -0.47
N SER A 94 1.32 9.21 -1.10
CA SER A 94 -0.06 9.19 -0.60
C SER A 94 -0.16 8.53 0.77
N ILE A 95 0.48 7.37 0.93
CA ILE A 95 0.57 6.64 2.21
C ILE A 95 1.34 7.45 3.25
N GLY A 96 2.47 8.03 2.86
CA GLY A 96 3.27 8.89 3.71
C GLY A 96 2.50 10.12 4.20
N THR A 97 1.63 10.69 3.36
CA THR A 97 0.75 11.82 3.72
C THR A 97 -0.24 11.41 4.80
N ILE A 98 -0.81 10.20 4.72
CA ILE A 98 -1.65 9.66 5.80
C ILE A 98 -0.85 9.57 7.10
N GLY A 99 0.40 9.11 7.04
CA GLY A 99 1.32 9.07 8.18
C GLY A 99 1.58 10.46 8.78
N LEU A 100 1.76 11.48 7.95
CA LEU A 100 1.92 12.88 8.38
C LEU A 100 0.66 13.41 9.08
N ILE A 101 -0.52 13.17 8.52
CA ILE A 101 -1.80 13.57 9.12
C ILE A 101 -1.98 12.93 10.50
N LYS A 102 -1.71 11.64 10.61
CA LYS A 102 -1.75 10.92 11.89
C LYS A 102 -0.74 11.53 12.89
N ALA A 103 0.46 11.86 12.43
CA ALA A 103 1.48 12.48 13.27
C ALA A 103 1.01 13.82 13.84
N ILE A 104 0.45 14.71 13.02
CA ILE A 104 0.00 16.03 13.45
C ILE A 104 -1.16 15.89 14.44
N ASN A 105 -2.08 14.96 14.21
CA ASN A 105 -3.22 14.72 15.11
C ASN A 105 -2.82 14.14 16.48
N THR A 106 -1.69 13.43 16.55
CA THR A 106 -1.22 12.78 17.79
C THR A 106 -0.01 13.46 18.41
N TYR A 107 0.42 14.57 17.82
CA TYR A 107 1.59 15.30 18.30
C TYR A 107 1.34 15.99 19.64
N ASP A 108 2.23 15.78 20.59
CA ASP A 108 2.21 16.41 21.92
C ASP A 108 3.42 17.31 22.08
N PRO A 109 3.22 18.66 22.11
CA PRO A 109 4.29 19.62 22.30
C PRO A 109 5.02 19.47 23.63
N GLY A 110 4.35 18.94 24.65
CA GLY A 110 4.93 18.74 25.99
C GLY A 110 6.12 17.79 26.06
N LYS A 111 6.23 16.90 25.07
CA LYS A 111 7.32 15.89 25.01
C LYS A 111 8.67 16.44 24.54
N LYS A 112 8.77 17.73 24.24
CA LYS A 112 10.02 18.39 23.80
C LYS A 112 10.72 17.74 22.59
N ILE A 113 9.99 17.05 21.74
CA ILE A 113 10.46 16.44 20.50
C ILE A 113 10.05 17.35 19.34
N LYS A 114 10.93 17.59 18.35
CA LYS A 114 10.58 18.38 17.17
C LYS A 114 9.52 17.66 16.33
N LEU A 115 8.54 18.42 15.81
CA LEU A 115 7.49 17.88 14.96
C LEU A 115 8.05 17.07 13.79
N ALA A 116 9.04 17.59 13.08
CA ALA A 116 9.68 16.91 11.96
C ALA A 116 10.27 15.54 12.34
N THR A 117 10.84 15.40 13.53
CA THR A 117 11.39 14.13 14.02
C THR A 117 10.28 13.11 14.31
N TYR A 118 9.20 13.56 14.92
CA TYR A 118 8.05 12.71 15.21
C TYR A 118 7.32 12.30 13.93
N ALA A 119 7.05 13.27 13.07
CA ALA A 119 6.38 13.04 11.78
C ALA A 119 7.18 12.07 10.89
N SER A 120 8.52 12.20 10.82
CA SER A 120 9.36 11.28 10.05
C SER A 120 9.15 9.83 10.48
N ARG A 121 9.10 9.57 11.78
CA ARG A 121 8.84 8.21 12.31
C ARG A 121 7.45 7.70 11.96
N CYS A 122 6.44 8.55 12.06
CA CYS A 122 5.07 8.18 11.72
C CYS A 122 4.93 7.88 10.22
N ILE A 123 5.54 8.69 9.36
CA ILE A 123 5.55 8.48 7.90
C ILE A 123 6.25 7.17 7.55
N GLU A 124 7.46 6.94 8.08
CA GLU A 124 8.21 5.70 7.86
C GLU A 124 7.41 4.47 8.32
N ASN A 125 6.79 4.53 9.50
CA ASN A 125 5.99 3.44 10.03
C ASN A 125 4.75 3.14 9.17
N GLU A 126 4.06 4.15 8.65
CA GLU A 126 2.89 3.96 7.80
C GLU A 126 3.28 3.29 6.48
N ILE A 127 4.37 3.74 5.86
CA ILE A 127 4.92 3.13 4.64
C ILE A 127 5.32 1.66 4.92
N LEU A 128 6.05 1.40 6.00
CA LEU A 128 6.46 0.03 6.36
C LEU A 128 5.26 -0.88 6.65
N MET A 129 4.22 -0.37 7.32
CA MET A 129 2.98 -1.12 7.53
C MET A 129 2.30 -1.49 6.21
N TYR A 130 2.22 -0.55 5.28
CA TYR A 130 1.69 -0.81 3.94
C TYR A 130 2.51 -1.88 3.21
N LEU A 131 3.82 -1.75 3.18
CA LEU A 131 4.71 -2.72 2.52
C LEU A 131 4.57 -4.13 3.11
N ARG A 132 4.44 -4.26 4.45
CA ARG A 132 4.21 -5.56 5.11
C ARG A 132 2.86 -6.16 4.72
N ARG A 133 1.82 -5.33 4.63
CA ARG A 133 0.49 -5.78 4.20
C ARG A 133 0.51 -6.23 2.74
N ASN A 134 1.15 -5.45 1.89
CA ASN A 134 1.24 -5.71 0.46
C ASN A 134 2.23 -6.84 0.10
N SER A 135 3.09 -7.26 1.03
CA SER A 135 4.02 -8.38 0.78
C SER A 135 3.30 -9.71 0.54
N LYS A 136 2.09 -9.87 1.05
CA LYS A 136 1.27 -11.07 0.82
C LYS A 136 0.71 -11.11 -0.61
N THR A 137 0.35 -9.94 -1.16
CA THR A 137 -0.21 -9.83 -2.52
C THR A 137 0.84 -9.93 -3.62
N LYS A 138 2.13 -9.82 -3.31
CA LYS A 138 3.21 -10.00 -4.28
C LYS A 138 3.30 -11.41 -4.87
N LEU A 139 2.69 -12.40 -4.23
CA LEU A 139 2.63 -13.79 -4.69
C LEU A 139 1.37 -14.09 -5.49
N GLU A 140 0.47 -13.12 -5.63
CA GLU A 140 -0.72 -13.26 -6.45
C GLU A 140 -0.31 -13.19 -7.93
N VAL A 141 -0.78 -14.17 -8.70
CA VAL A 141 -0.58 -14.28 -10.14
C VAL A 141 -1.86 -13.84 -10.81
N SER A 142 -1.78 -13.05 -11.88
CA SER A 142 -2.97 -12.65 -12.63
C SER A 142 -3.60 -13.88 -13.29
N ILE A 143 -4.92 -13.97 -13.23
CA ILE A 143 -5.65 -15.04 -13.92
C ILE A 143 -5.55 -14.91 -15.43
N ASP A 144 -5.31 -13.70 -15.93
CA ASP A 144 -5.10 -13.40 -17.35
C ASP A 144 -3.60 -13.45 -17.74
N GLU A 145 -2.72 -13.98 -16.87
CA GLU A 145 -1.33 -14.13 -17.21
C GLU A 145 -1.14 -15.26 -18.22
N PRO A 146 -0.47 -15.00 -19.36
CA PRO A 146 -0.21 -16.02 -20.36
C PRO A 146 0.79 -17.03 -19.83
N LEU A 147 0.40 -18.30 -19.78
CA LEU A 147 1.27 -19.42 -19.38
C LEU A 147 2.19 -19.85 -20.53
N ASN A 148 1.71 -19.74 -21.75
CA ASN A 148 2.48 -20.07 -22.95
C ASN A 148 1.94 -19.28 -24.14
N VAL A 149 2.84 -18.97 -25.09
CA VAL A 149 2.50 -18.33 -26.37
C VAL A 149 2.92 -19.30 -27.47
N ASP A 150 1.99 -19.69 -28.34
CA ASP A 150 2.22 -20.58 -29.44
C ASP A 150 2.96 -19.84 -30.59
N TRP A 151 3.50 -20.60 -31.53
CA TRP A 151 4.20 -20.07 -32.74
C TRP A 151 3.32 -19.16 -33.60
N ASP A 152 2.01 -19.37 -33.55
CA ASP A 152 1.00 -18.58 -34.27
C ASP A 152 0.56 -17.33 -33.48
N GLY A 153 1.12 -17.09 -32.30
CA GLY A 153 0.80 -15.94 -31.43
C GLY A 153 -0.46 -16.12 -30.58
N ASN A 154 -1.00 -17.35 -30.48
CA ASN A 154 -2.10 -17.64 -29.57
C ASN A 154 -1.55 -17.74 -28.13
N GLU A 155 -2.20 -17.07 -27.20
CA GLU A 155 -1.86 -17.06 -25.78
C GLU A 155 -2.75 -18.06 -25.05
N LEU A 156 -2.13 -18.96 -24.28
CA LEU A 156 -2.86 -19.83 -23.35
C LEU A 156 -2.83 -19.15 -21.98
N LEU A 157 -4.00 -18.72 -21.55
CA LEU A 157 -4.15 -17.99 -20.26
C LEU A 157 -4.34 -18.99 -19.11
N LEU A 158 -4.01 -18.54 -17.90
CA LEU A 158 -4.27 -19.30 -16.67
C LEU A 158 -5.76 -19.55 -16.48
N SER A 159 -6.63 -18.61 -16.91
CA SER A 159 -8.09 -18.73 -16.91
C SER A 159 -8.60 -19.89 -17.75
N ASP A 160 -7.92 -20.26 -18.84
CA ASP A 160 -8.34 -21.33 -19.73
C ASP A 160 -8.11 -22.73 -19.12
N ILE A 161 -7.15 -22.82 -18.20
CA ILE A 161 -6.81 -24.07 -17.50
C ILE A 161 -7.62 -24.23 -16.20
N LEU A 162 -7.85 -23.12 -15.49
CA LEU A 162 -8.60 -23.10 -14.22
C LEU A 162 -10.11 -23.01 -14.44
N GLY A 163 -10.65 -23.82 -15.33
CA GLY A 163 -12.10 -23.95 -15.50
C GLY A 163 -12.76 -24.67 -14.33
N THR A 164 -14.02 -24.36 -14.08
CA THR A 164 -14.89 -25.25 -13.29
C THR A 164 -15.27 -26.45 -14.16
N GLU A 165 -15.37 -27.65 -13.57
CA GLU A 165 -15.90 -28.83 -14.27
C GLU A 165 -17.26 -28.46 -14.90
N GLU A 166 -17.44 -28.80 -16.18
CA GLU A 166 -18.60 -28.40 -16.97
C GLU A 166 -19.93 -28.80 -16.30
N ASP A 167 -19.94 -29.90 -15.55
CA ASP A 167 -21.11 -30.44 -14.90
C ASP A 167 -21.47 -29.79 -13.54
N THR A 168 -20.62 -28.94 -12.98
CA THR A 168 -20.84 -28.40 -11.62
C THR A 168 -22.12 -27.54 -11.55
N ILE A 169 -22.40 -26.79 -12.61
CA ILE A 169 -23.60 -25.91 -12.68
C ILE A 169 -24.89 -26.71 -12.83
N TYR A 170 -24.84 -27.81 -13.59
CA TYR A 170 -26.02 -28.64 -13.89
C TYR A 170 -26.29 -29.69 -12.81
N ARG A 171 -25.29 -30.05 -12.02
CA ARG A 171 -25.37 -31.11 -11.00
C ARG A 171 -26.43 -30.85 -9.94
N ASP A 172 -26.57 -29.62 -9.49
CA ASP A 172 -27.61 -29.27 -8.53
C ASP A 172 -29.01 -29.33 -9.16
N LEU A 173 -29.13 -28.94 -10.42
CA LEU A 173 -30.36 -29.00 -11.18
C LEU A 173 -30.79 -30.46 -11.44
N GLU A 174 -29.84 -31.32 -11.83
CA GLU A 174 -30.06 -32.77 -12.04
C GLU A 174 -30.52 -33.44 -10.75
N ASN A 175 -29.82 -33.16 -9.64
CA ASN A 175 -30.18 -33.67 -8.31
C ASN A 175 -31.62 -33.26 -7.90
N GLU A 176 -32.04 -32.04 -8.22
CA GLU A 176 -33.37 -31.56 -7.93
C GLU A 176 -34.43 -32.26 -8.79
N VAL A 177 -34.15 -32.48 -10.09
CA VAL A 177 -35.02 -33.19 -11.01
C VAL A 177 -35.16 -34.66 -10.60
N GLU A 178 -34.04 -35.32 -10.31
CA GLU A 178 -34.03 -36.71 -9.83
C GLU A 178 -34.82 -36.88 -8.54
N ARG A 179 -34.65 -35.97 -7.58
CA ARG A 179 -35.44 -35.98 -6.35
C ARG A 179 -36.96 -35.86 -6.60
N LYS A 180 -37.38 -34.96 -7.52
CA LYS A 180 -38.75 -34.80 -7.91
C LYS A 180 -39.30 -36.04 -8.62
N LEU A 181 -38.51 -36.69 -9.46
CA LEU A 181 -38.87 -37.93 -10.14
C LEU A 181 -39.02 -39.07 -9.13
N LEU A 182 -38.12 -39.18 -8.18
CA LEU A 182 -38.17 -40.18 -7.12
C LEU A 182 -39.43 -40.05 -6.26
N VAL A 183 -39.77 -38.84 -5.84
CA VAL A 183 -41.01 -38.57 -5.09
C VAL A 183 -42.25 -38.96 -5.90
N ARG A 184 -42.30 -38.61 -7.19
CA ARG A 184 -43.39 -38.97 -8.07
C ARG A 184 -43.49 -40.50 -8.30
N ALA A 185 -42.36 -41.20 -8.34
CA ALA A 185 -42.35 -42.65 -8.45
C ALA A 185 -42.87 -43.31 -7.16
N LEU A 186 -42.45 -42.80 -6.00
CA LEU A 186 -42.95 -43.26 -4.70
C LEU A 186 -44.45 -43.05 -4.54
N ASP A 187 -45.00 -41.97 -5.08
CA ASP A 187 -46.45 -41.68 -5.01
C ASP A 187 -47.29 -42.66 -5.84
N LYS A 188 -46.71 -43.27 -6.87
CA LYS A 188 -47.39 -44.27 -7.70
C LYS A 188 -47.42 -45.66 -7.08
N LEU A 189 -46.64 -45.92 -6.02
CA LEU A 189 -46.61 -47.19 -5.33
C LEU A 189 -47.89 -47.44 -4.52
N SER A 190 -48.31 -48.69 -4.45
CA SER A 190 -49.40 -49.09 -3.58
C SER A 190 -49.05 -48.94 -2.10
N SER A 191 -50.10 -48.90 -1.23
CA SER A 191 -49.90 -48.72 0.22
C SER A 191 -49.05 -49.82 0.86
N ARG A 192 -48.97 -51.01 0.29
CA ARG A 192 -48.14 -52.13 0.76
C ARG A 192 -46.69 -51.92 0.34
N GLU A 193 -46.45 -51.44 -0.87
CA GLU A 193 -45.11 -51.19 -1.41
C GLU A 193 -44.47 -49.98 -0.75
N LYS A 194 -45.25 -48.94 -0.43
CA LYS A 194 -44.76 -47.76 0.34
C LYS A 194 -44.29 -48.10 1.77
N LEU A 195 -44.73 -49.21 2.33
CA LEU A 195 -44.30 -49.66 3.66
C LEU A 195 -42.94 -50.43 3.63
N ILE A 196 -42.50 -50.88 2.46
CA ILE A 196 -41.29 -51.68 2.29
C ILE A 196 -40.10 -50.81 1.84
N VAL A 197 -40.35 -49.69 1.19
CA VAL A 197 -39.37 -48.72 0.72
C VAL A 197 -39.17 -47.59 1.75
#